data_71fbd8378f474c7a34927b7cc2a89865
#
_entry.id   71fbd8378f474c7a34927b7cc2a89865
#
_cell.length_a   1.000
_cell.length_b   1.000
_cell.length_c   1.000
_cell.angle_alpha   90.00
_cell.angle_beta   90.00
_cell.angle_gamma   90.00
#
_symmetry.space_group_name_H-M   'P 1'
#
loop_
_entity.id
_entity.type
_entity.pdbx_description
1 polymer ?
#
loop_
_entity_poly.entity_id
_entity_poly.type
_entity_poly.pdbx_seq_one_letter_code
_entity_poly.pdbx_strand_id
1 'polypeptide(L)'
;MLSAGVLANPRSRKAMQQLRTFSADERIVQLCNIEAMEQVHARQPAMLPEAVSPYAFQDLTLRGGSVIADGATFYSGHRWYGLRFACNVEAGKVVAFAFRIGQPVPRAQWEEHNLAESIDTGD
;
A
#
# COMPACT_ATOMS: atom_id res chain seq x y z
N MET A 1 9.22 11.98 -0.78
CA MET A 1 8.03 11.15 -0.86
C MET A 1 7.30 11.11 0.48
N LEU A 2 6.03 10.90 0.43
CA LEU A 2 5.16 11.01 1.61
C LEU A 2 5.44 9.97 2.68
N SER A 3 5.84 8.75 2.29
CA SER A 3 6.16 7.69 3.25
C SER A 3 7.30 8.07 4.18
N ALA A 4 8.30 8.79 3.70
CA ALA A 4 9.41 9.23 4.54
C ALA A 4 8.93 10.16 5.65
N GLY A 5 7.98 11.05 5.37
CA GLY A 5 7.38 11.91 6.36
C GLY A 5 6.56 11.14 7.39
N VAL A 6 5.81 10.14 6.94
CA VAL A 6 5.03 9.27 7.82
C VAL A 6 5.95 8.52 8.78
N LEU A 7 7.00 7.92 8.25
CA LEU A 7 7.92 7.12 9.07
C LEU A 7 8.73 7.97 10.06
N ALA A 8 8.96 9.24 9.76
CA ALA A 8 9.64 10.14 10.66
C ALA A 8 8.76 10.62 11.82
N ASN A 9 7.44 10.40 11.73
CA ASN A 9 6.51 10.81 12.78
C ASN A 9 6.62 9.85 13.96
N PRO A 10 6.74 10.36 15.22
CA PRO A 10 6.78 9.49 16.40
C PRO A 10 5.59 8.52 16.51
N ARG A 11 4.44 8.89 15.94
CA ARG A 11 3.27 8.01 15.94
C ARG A 11 3.47 6.78 15.08
N SER A 12 4.44 6.80 14.16
CA SER A 12 4.76 5.69 13.26
C SER A 12 5.88 4.79 13.79
N ARG A 13 6.28 4.98 15.05
CA ARG A 13 7.38 4.20 15.65
C ARG A 13 7.15 2.69 15.55
N LYS A 14 5.89 2.26 15.79
CA LYS A 14 5.54 0.85 15.72
C LYS A 14 5.73 0.30 14.31
N ALA A 15 5.32 1.07 13.30
CA ALA A 15 5.50 0.69 11.91
C ALA A 15 6.98 0.56 11.55
N MET A 16 7.82 1.47 12.03
CA MET A 16 9.27 1.39 11.80
C MET A 16 9.87 0.15 12.45
N GLN A 17 9.44 -0.20 13.65
CA GLN A 17 9.91 -1.40 14.34
C GLN A 17 9.51 -2.65 13.55
N GLN A 18 8.29 -2.69 13.02
CA GLN A 18 7.82 -3.80 12.21
C GLN A 18 8.64 -3.94 10.93
N LEU A 19 8.98 -2.82 10.28
CA LEU A 19 9.79 -2.85 9.08
C LEU A 19 11.16 -3.49 9.31
N ARG A 20 11.73 -3.32 10.48
CA ARG A 20 13.04 -3.88 10.81
C ARG A 20 13.04 -5.39 10.90
N THR A 21 11.86 -6.01 11.12
CA THR A 21 11.74 -7.48 11.21
C THR A 21 11.50 -8.14 9.86
N PHE A 22 11.18 -7.36 8.82
CA PHE A 22 10.95 -7.90 7.49
C PHE A 22 12.26 -8.14 6.75
N SER A 23 12.21 -9.07 5.79
CA SER A 23 13.30 -9.23 4.81
C SER A 23 13.46 -7.94 3.99
N ALA A 24 14.55 -7.83 3.26
CA ALA A 24 14.80 -6.66 2.42
C ALA A 24 13.68 -6.45 1.39
N ASP A 25 13.23 -7.53 0.75
CA ASP A 25 12.16 -7.46 -0.24
C ASP A 25 10.83 -7.07 0.39
N GLU A 26 10.50 -7.67 1.54
CA GLU A 26 9.27 -7.33 2.25
C GLU A 26 9.26 -5.87 2.68
N ARG A 27 10.42 -5.36 3.11
CA ARG A 27 10.55 -3.95 3.48
C ARG A 27 10.26 -3.03 2.32
N ILE A 28 10.79 -3.35 1.14
CA ILE A 28 10.55 -2.57 -0.07
C ILE A 28 9.06 -2.52 -0.39
N VAL A 29 8.39 -3.67 -0.36
CA VAL A 29 6.96 -3.74 -0.63
C VAL A 29 6.16 -2.94 0.39
N GLN A 30 6.49 -3.06 1.68
CA GLN A 30 5.79 -2.33 2.74
C GLN A 30 5.99 -0.81 2.62
N LEU A 31 7.19 -0.37 2.27
CA LEU A 31 7.43 1.05 2.02
C LEU A 31 6.57 1.56 0.87
N CYS A 32 6.45 0.78 -0.20
CA CYS A 32 5.60 1.14 -1.33
C CYS A 32 4.12 1.16 -0.96
N ASN A 33 3.67 0.23 -0.10
CA ASN A 33 2.29 0.22 0.38
C ASN A 33 1.99 1.48 1.21
N ILE A 34 2.90 1.88 2.07
CA ILE A 34 2.75 3.11 2.88
C ILE A 34 2.68 4.32 1.96
N GLU A 35 3.57 4.39 0.97
CA GLU A 35 3.56 5.48 0.01
C GLU A 35 2.23 5.52 -0.76
N ALA A 36 1.72 4.34 -1.16
CA ALA A 36 0.46 4.24 -1.89
C ALA A 36 -0.70 4.82 -1.09
N MET A 37 -0.79 4.47 0.20
CA MET A 37 -1.87 4.97 1.06
C MET A 37 -1.81 6.50 1.18
N GLU A 38 -0.63 7.05 1.37
CA GLU A 38 -0.45 8.49 1.50
C GLU A 38 -0.72 9.22 0.19
N GLN A 39 -0.30 8.64 -0.94
CA GLN A 39 -0.51 9.25 -2.26
C GLN A 39 -1.99 9.26 -2.63
N VAL A 40 -2.70 8.17 -2.35
CA VAL A 40 -4.15 8.09 -2.60
C VAL A 40 -4.88 9.15 -1.78
N HIS A 41 -4.55 9.26 -0.49
CA HIS A 41 -5.17 10.26 0.37
C HIS A 41 -4.85 11.69 -0.11
N ALA A 42 -3.62 11.94 -0.51
CA ALA A 42 -3.23 13.26 -1.01
C ALA A 42 -4.00 13.62 -2.29
N ARG A 43 -4.24 12.64 -3.17
CA ARG A 43 -4.97 12.84 -4.43
C ARG A 43 -6.47 12.98 -4.20
N GLN A 44 -7.02 12.19 -3.26
CA GLN A 44 -8.43 12.13 -2.94
C GLN A 44 -8.59 12.25 -1.42
N PRO A 45 -8.63 13.49 -0.89
CA PRO A 45 -8.65 13.67 0.58
C PRO A 45 -9.84 13.01 1.29
N ALA A 46 -10.94 12.74 0.58
CA ALA A 46 -12.09 12.04 1.16
C ALA A 46 -11.79 10.54 1.38
N MET A 47 -10.77 10.00 0.73
CA MET A 47 -10.36 8.63 0.94
C MET A 47 -9.31 8.55 2.03
N LEU A 48 -9.52 7.62 2.96
CA LEU A 48 -8.59 7.37 4.07
C LEU A 48 -8.16 5.90 3.99
N PRO A 49 -7.18 5.58 3.12
CA PRO A 49 -6.75 4.19 2.97
C PRO A 49 -6.22 3.62 4.27
N GLU A 50 -6.73 2.45 4.64
CA GLU A 50 -6.39 1.77 5.89
C GLU A 50 -5.52 0.54 5.64
N ALA A 51 -5.56 -0.01 4.43
CA ALA A 51 -4.81 -1.20 4.06
C ALA A 51 -4.61 -1.23 2.55
N VAL A 52 -3.53 -1.89 2.12
CA VAL A 52 -3.24 -2.17 0.72
C VAL A 52 -2.96 -3.65 0.58
N SER A 53 -3.61 -4.30 -0.40
CA SER A 53 -3.25 -5.64 -0.82
C SER A 53 -2.57 -5.50 -2.19
N PRO A 54 -1.24 -5.64 -2.27
CA PRO A 54 -0.53 -5.30 -3.50
C PRO A 54 -0.62 -6.37 -4.59
N TYR A 55 -1.19 -7.54 -4.29
CA TYR A 55 -1.25 -8.65 -5.23
C TYR A 55 -2.62 -9.32 -5.27
N ALA A 56 -3.70 -8.57 -5.01
CA ALA A 56 -5.05 -9.15 -4.91
C ALA A 56 -5.53 -9.78 -6.21
N PHE A 57 -5.28 -9.14 -7.36
CA PHE A 57 -5.74 -9.61 -8.66
C PHE A 57 -4.63 -10.21 -9.51
N GLN A 58 -3.40 -9.84 -9.27
CA GLN A 58 -2.24 -10.46 -9.91
C GLN A 58 -1.01 -10.20 -9.07
N ASP A 59 -0.02 -11.05 -9.22
CA ASP A 59 1.22 -10.91 -8.47
C ASP A 59 1.93 -9.62 -8.83
N LEU A 60 2.59 -9.03 -7.85
CA LEU A 60 3.45 -7.90 -8.09
C LEU A 60 4.77 -8.36 -8.67
N THR A 61 5.46 -7.45 -9.34
CA THR A 61 6.83 -7.68 -9.82
C THR A 61 7.77 -6.86 -8.95
N LEU A 62 8.78 -7.52 -8.40
CA LEU A 62 9.83 -6.88 -7.61
C LEU A 62 11.17 -7.17 -8.26
N ARG A 63 11.88 -6.12 -8.66
CA ARG A 63 13.18 -6.27 -9.32
C ARG A 63 14.09 -5.12 -8.87
N GLY A 64 15.14 -5.48 -8.13
CA GLY A 64 15.99 -4.46 -7.52
C GLY A 64 15.18 -3.69 -6.50
N GLY A 65 15.08 -2.40 -6.59
CA GLY A 65 14.22 -1.57 -5.73
C GLY A 65 12.90 -1.19 -6.39
N SER A 66 12.56 -1.81 -7.52
CA SER A 66 11.38 -1.43 -8.31
C SER A 66 10.23 -2.40 -8.08
N VAL A 67 9.07 -1.87 -7.72
CA VAL A 67 7.84 -2.64 -7.51
C VAL A 67 6.80 -2.19 -8.52
N ILE A 68 6.26 -3.15 -9.28
CA ILE A 68 5.14 -2.92 -10.18
C ILE A 68 3.96 -3.73 -9.66
N ALA A 69 2.87 -3.07 -9.29
CA ALA A 69 1.68 -3.72 -8.75
C ALA A 69 0.47 -3.35 -9.59
N ASP A 70 0.18 -4.18 -10.60
CA ASP A 70 -0.93 -3.94 -11.52
C ASP A 70 -2.23 -4.53 -11.04
N GLY A 71 -2.21 -5.39 -10.04
CA GLY A 71 -3.39 -6.03 -9.47
C GLY A 71 -3.60 -5.70 -7.99
N ALA A 72 -3.19 -4.53 -7.57
CA ALA A 72 -3.32 -4.10 -6.17
C ALA A 72 -4.73 -3.61 -5.87
N THR A 73 -5.04 -3.53 -4.57
CA THR A 73 -6.28 -2.95 -4.06
C THR A 73 -5.98 -2.17 -2.78
N PHE A 74 -6.84 -1.24 -2.43
CA PHE A 74 -6.77 -0.59 -1.13
C PHE A 74 -8.16 -0.51 -0.49
N TYR A 75 -8.17 -0.48 0.84
CA TYR A 75 -9.40 -0.44 1.64
C TYR A 75 -9.60 0.96 2.19
N SER A 76 -10.77 1.55 1.93
CA SER A 76 -11.12 2.86 2.43
C SER A 76 -12.64 2.94 2.54
N GLY A 77 -13.15 3.44 3.66
CA GLY A 77 -14.57 3.66 3.83
C GLY A 77 -15.40 2.40 3.67
N HIS A 78 -14.92 1.28 4.21
CA HIS A 78 -15.58 -0.03 4.16
C HIS A 78 -15.70 -0.62 2.75
N ARG A 79 -14.84 -0.18 1.83
CA ARG A 79 -14.80 -0.70 0.46
C ARG A 79 -13.37 -0.94 0.00
N TRP A 80 -13.21 -1.93 -0.87
CA TRP A 80 -11.96 -2.17 -1.57
C TRP A 80 -12.03 -1.53 -2.96
N TYR A 81 -10.97 -0.86 -3.33
CA TYR A 81 -10.82 -0.22 -4.64
C TYR A 81 -9.63 -0.79 -5.37
N GLY A 82 -9.74 -0.90 -6.69
CA GLY A 82 -8.59 -1.27 -7.51
C GLY A 82 -7.51 -0.19 -7.43
N LEU A 83 -6.25 -0.63 -7.58
CA LEU A 83 -5.10 0.25 -7.53
C LEU A 83 -3.99 -0.31 -8.41
N ARG A 84 -3.36 0.55 -9.17
CA ARG A 84 -2.14 0.20 -9.88
C ARG A 84 -1.06 1.15 -9.41
N PHE A 85 0.14 0.64 -9.16
CA PHE A 85 1.24 1.53 -8.85
C PHE A 85 2.57 0.98 -9.33
N ALA A 86 3.50 1.92 -9.56
CA ALA A 86 4.90 1.66 -9.82
C ALA A 86 5.69 2.47 -8.79
N CYS A 87 6.62 1.81 -8.12
CA CYS A 87 7.31 2.38 -6.97
C CYS A 87 8.79 2.02 -7.05
N ASN A 88 9.66 3.01 -6.86
CA ASN A 88 11.10 2.76 -6.78
C ASN A 88 11.62 3.14 -5.40
N VAL A 89 12.39 2.23 -4.82
CA VAL A 89 13.02 2.41 -3.51
C VAL A 89 14.52 2.38 -3.67
N GLU A 90 15.20 3.37 -3.12
CA GLU A 90 16.66 3.43 -3.08
C GLU A 90 17.11 3.80 -1.66
N ALA A 91 18.09 3.09 -1.14
CA ALA A 91 18.65 3.36 0.19
C ALA A 91 17.55 3.44 1.28
N GLY A 92 16.56 2.56 1.21
CA GLY A 92 15.49 2.48 2.19
C GLY A 92 14.43 3.58 2.10
N LYS A 93 14.39 4.29 0.97
CA LYS A 93 13.43 5.39 0.78
C LYS A 93 12.76 5.28 -0.58
N VAL A 94 11.47 5.63 -0.64
CA VAL A 94 10.77 5.74 -1.90
C VAL A 94 11.26 6.99 -2.62
N VAL A 95 11.77 6.82 -3.83
CA VAL A 95 12.31 7.92 -4.63
C VAL A 95 11.45 8.24 -5.85
N ALA A 96 10.54 7.35 -6.23
CA ALA A 96 9.62 7.59 -7.34
C ALA A 96 8.35 6.77 -7.10
N PHE A 97 7.21 7.35 -7.44
CA PHE A 97 5.92 6.69 -7.27
C PHE A 97 4.93 7.22 -8.30
N ALA A 98 4.25 6.30 -8.99
CA ALA A 98 3.16 6.63 -9.90
C ALA A 98 2.02 5.66 -9.62
N PHE A 99 0.77 6.14 -9.72
CA PHE A 99 -0.36 5.29 -9.37
C PHE A 99 -1.62 5.71 -10.10
N ARG A 100 -2.57 4.77 -10.15
CA ARG A 100 -3.91 5.02 -10.67
C ARG A 100 -4.93 4.35 -9.76
N ILE A 101 -5.95 5.11 -9.33
CA ILE A 101 -7.06 4.60 -8.55
C ILE A 101 -8.06 3.97 -9.51
N GLY A 102 -8.48 2.74 -9.23
CA GLY A 102 -9.44 2.01 -10.04
C GLY A 102 -10.84 2.04 -9.45
N GLN A 103 -11.69 1.17 -10.00
CA GLN A 103 -13.08 1.05 -9.59
C GLN A 103 -13.21 0.30 -8.26
N PRO A 104 -14.34 0.49 -7.55
CA PRO A 104 -14.64 -0.35 -6.39
C PRO A 104 -14.70 -1.82 -6.81
N VAL A 105 -14.14 -2.70 -5.98
CA VAL A 105 -14.21 -4.14 -6.21
C VAL A 105 -15.58 -4.63 -5.73
N PRO A 106 -16.36 -5.32 -6.58
CA PRO A 106 -17.65 -5.86 -6.14
C PRO A 106 -17.48 -6.77 -4.93
N ARG A 107 -18.36 -6.59 -3.94
CA ARG A 107 -18.28 -7.35 -2.68
C ARG A 107 -18.29 -8.85 -2.92
N ALA A 108 -19.01 -9.32 -3.92
CA ALA A 108 -19.05 -10.74 -4.26
C ALA A 108 -17.69 -11.33 -4.65
N GLN A 109 -16.73 -10.49 -5.01
CA GLN A 109 -15.39 -10.92 -5.41
C GLN A 109 -14.37 -10.85 -4.28
N TRP A 110 -14.73 -10.30 -3.12
CA TRP A 110 -13.74 -10.07 -2.06
C TRP A 110 -13.14 -11.37 -1.54
N GLU A 111 -13.96 -12.39 -1.32
CA GLU A 111 -13.48 -13.66 -0.76
C GLU A 111 -12.47 -14.34 -1.68
N GLU A 112 -12.75 -14.39 -2.98
CA GLU A 112 -11.85 -15.05 -3.94
C GLU A 112 -10.51 -14.34 -4.09
N HIS A 113 -10.45 -13.05 -3.74
CA HIS A 113 -9.21 -12.27 -3.80
C HIS A 113 -8.61 -12.03 -2.40
N ASN A 114 -9.08 -12.77 -1.40
CA ASN A 114 -8.61 -12.67 -0.01
C ASN A 114 -8.75 -11.27 0.58
N LEU A 115 -9.79 -10.55 0.17
CA LEU A 115 -10.09 -9.22 0.69
C LEU A 115 -11.06 -9.35 1.86
N ALA A 116 -10.63 -8.87 3.02
CA ALA A 116 -11.43 -8.97 4.25
C ALA A 116 -12.68 -8.10 4.19
N GLU A 117 -13.76 -8.55 4.85
CA GLU A 117 -14.99 -7.76 4.94
C GLU A 117 -14.80 -6.52 5.79
N SER A 118 -13.89 -6.57 6.74
CA SER A 118 -13.55 -5.42 7.58
C SER A 118 -12.08 -5.48 7.92
N ILE A 119 -11.48 -4.31 8.09
CA ILE A 119 -10.09 -4.18 8.48
C ILE A 119 -10.05 -3.70 9.93
N ASP A 120 -9.35 -4.46 10.77
CA ASP A 120 -9.08 -4.03 12.13
C ASP A 120 -7.87 -3.09 12.07
N THR A 121 -8.13 -1.80 12.22
CA THR A 121 -7.08 -0.79 12.18
C THR A 121 -6.36 -0.68 13.51
N GLY A 122 -6.79 -1.39 14.47
CA GLY A 122 -6.12 -1.56 15.73
C GLY A 122 -5.99 -0.41 16.55
N ASP A 123 -6.33 -0.05 17.29
CA ASP A 123 -5.93 0.81 18.11
C ASP A 123 -5.25 0.59 19.27
#